data_9cff3f877cefcbe5adcfbdf97bdcd726
#
_entry.id   9cff3f877cefcbe5adcfbdf97bdcd726
#
_cell.length_a   1.000
_cell.length_b   1.000
_cell.length_c   1.000
_cell.angle_alpha   90.00
_cell.angle_beta   90.00
_cell.angle_gamma   90.00
#
_symmetry.space_group_name_H-M   'P 1'
#
loop_
_entity.id
_entity.type
_entity.pdbx_description
1 polymer ?
#
loop_
_entity_poly.entity_id
_entity_poly.type
_entity_poly.pdbx_seq_one_letter_code
_entity_poly.pdbx_strand_id
1 'polypeptide(L)'
;MNFSKWNLPNLKKTDLCTKAGRKLAYLCLKVFLILLLSGVVLGTAAGFGAFRGLIATAPDISSLSVAPSESATYIYNSDGSIMQKLSLGSSNRTIVTIDQIPEDLQHAVVAIEDERFYQHKGIDIRGILRAGIHGLASGRFDEGASTITQQLLKNSVFTGWMKESSLIDRFRRKFQEQYLALQLEKKVSKEQILEDYLNTINLGAGTYGVQAASRRYFGKSVSELNLSECAVLAGITQNPTRYNPITHPEENAVRRQTVLDYMLKQGYITQEAYDEAVADDVYARIQETDSQTEEVSIYTYYVDAMIDQIIQDLMEQKGYTEQQANKILFTKGLKIYSVQDMAIQKICDEEFANPANFPSGTQVGVDYALSVQTTDGETIHYGNETFLSWYRQNFDASFNLMFDDEASARSALSSFKESKTANGETILGERISLAPQPQASLVIMEQETGYVKAIVGG
;
A
#
# COMPACT_ATOMS: atom_id res chain seq x y z
N MET A 1 -53.60 1.80 32.87
CA MET A 1 -53.28 2.93 33.76
C MET A 1 -53.77 4.21 33.10
N ASN A 2 -54.62 4.94 33.79
CA ASN A 2 -55.43 6.03 33.22
C ASN A 2 -54.71 7.37 33.47
N PHE A 3 -54.15 7.99 32.41
CA PHE A 3 -53.33 9.22 32.47
C PHE A 3 -54.15 10.53 32.45
N SER A 4 -55.39 10.52 32.97
CA SER A 4 -56.31 11.66 32.88
C SER A 4 -56.32 12.63 34.07
N LYS A 5 -55.24 12.79 34.85
CA LYS A 5 -55.15 13.76 35.94
C LYS A 5 -53.78 14.42 36.09
N TRP A 6 -53.33 15.12 35.04
CA TRP A 6 -52.35 16.16 35.25
C TRP A 6 -53.05 17.49 35.14
N ASN A 7 -53.49 18.02 36.28
CA ASN A 7 -53.95 19.39 36.40
C ASN A 7 -52.75 20.32 36.23
N LEU A 8 -52.52 20.77 34.99
CA LEU A 8 -51.68 21.95 34.78
C LEU A 8 -52.35 23.16 35.41
N PRO A 9 -51.69 23.94 36.30
CA PRO A 9 -52.25 25.15 36.85
C PRO A 9 -52.59 26.08 35.69
N ASN A 10 -53.88 26.54 35.65
CA ASN A 10 -54.37 27.57 34.72
C ASN A 10 -53.57 28.86 34.98
N LEU A 11 -52.47 29.06 34.26
CA LEU A 11 -51.80 30.36 34.19
C LEU A 11 -52.77 31.36 33.54
N LYS A 12 -53.44 32.17 34.38
CA LYS A 12 -54.30 33.21 33.93
C LYS A 12 -53.57 34.16 33.01
N LYS A 13 -54.09 34.36 31.80
CA LYS A 13 -53.51 35.27 30.76
C LYS A 13 -53.26 36.71 31.26
N THR A 14 -53.69 37.04 32.46
CA THR A 14 -53.64 38.37 33.12
C THR A 14 -52.28 38.67 33.77
N ASP A 15 -51.45 37.67 34.10
CA ASP A 15 -50.21 37.90 34.86
C ASP A 15 -48.98 38.29 33.95
N LEU A 16 -49.02 38.00 32.65
CA LEU A 16 -48.01 38.45 31.70
C LEU A 16 -48.22 39.94 31.28
N CYS A 17 -49.35 40.56 31.60
CA CYS A 17 -49.62 41.92 31.16
C CYS A 17 -49.34 43.00 32.26
N THR A 18 -48.90 42.62 33.45
CA THR A 18 -48.53 43.59 34.51
C THR A 18 -47.10 44.16 34.19
N LYS A 19 -46.85 45.43 34.55
CA LYS A 19 -45.49 46.04 34.38
C LYS A 19 -44.38 45.21 35.04
N ALA A 20 -44.70 44.51 36.15
CA ALA A 20 -43.75 43.61 36.83
C ALA A 20 -43.48 42.32 36.04
N GLY A 21 -44.53 41.68 35.45
CA GLY A 21 -44.38 40.48 34.60
C GLY A 21 -43.58 40.74 33.35
N ARG A 22 -43.74 41.92 32.70
CA ARG A 22 -42.91 42.32 31.55
C ARG A 22 -41.44 42.52 31.92
N LYS A 23 -41.17 43.14 33.10
CA LYS A 23 -39.77 43.31 33.59
C LYS A 23 -39.14 41.97 33.91
N LEU A 24 -39.87 41.01 34.52
CA LEU A 24 -39.39 39.68 34.82
C LEU A 24 -39.12 38.89 33.54
N ALA A 25 -40.04 38.90 32.58
CA ALA A 25 -39.88 38.25 31.28
C ALA A 25 -38.65 38.81 30.51
N TYR A 26 -38.45 40.13 30.55
CA TYR A 26 -37.32 40.77 29.93
C TYR A 26 -35.98 40.42 30.63
N LEU A 27 -36.01 40.27 31.96
CA LEU A 27 -34.83 39.82 32.72
C LEU A 27 -34.49 38.36 32.38
N CYS A 28 -35.48 37.45 32.35
CA CYS A 28 -35.33 36.06 31.97
C CYS A 28 -34.80 35.93 30.54
N LEU A 29 -35.29 36.73 29.58
CA LEU A 29 -34.82 36.76 28.22
C LEU A 29 -33.34 37.21 28.14
N LYS A 30 -32.97 38.25 28.90
CA LYS A 30 -31.57 38.71 28.97
C LYS A 30 -30.65 37.62 29.54
N VAL A 31 -31.04 36.99 30.65
CA VAL A 31 -30.25 35.90 31.25
C VAL A 31 -30.11 34.75 30.27
N PHE A 32 -31.22 34.37 29.62
CA PHE A 32 -31.18 33.31 28.59
C PHE A 32 -30.23 33.65 27.44
N LEU A 33 -30.31 34.87 26.91
CA LEU A 33 -29.38 35.32 25.83
C LEU A 33 -27.92 35.36 26.26
N ILE A 34 -27.66 35.79 27.52
CA ILE A 34 -26.28 35.76 28.09
C ILE A 34 -25.77 34.33 28.21
N LEU A 35 -26.60 33.41 28.74
CA LEU A 35 -26.24 31.99 28.85
C LEU A 35 -26.01 31.36 27.48
N LEU A 36 -26.86 31.66 26.50
CA LEU A 36 -26.71 31.21 25.12
C LEU A 36 -25.41 31.72 24.52
N LEU A 37 -25.15 33.04 24.66
CA LEU A 37 -23.91 33.65 24.13
C LEU A 37 -22.67 33.08 24.83
N SER A 38 -22.73 32.93 26.16
CA SER A 38 -21.64 32.31 26.92
C SER A 38 -21.38 30.85 26.49
N GLY A 39 -22.47 30.08 26.25
CA GLY A 39 -22.37 28.71 25.73
C GLY A 39 -21.73 28.65 24.35
N VAL A 40 -22.09 29.58 23.45
CA VAL A 40 -21.46 29.70 22.12
C VAL A 40 -19.98 30.06 22.23
N VAL A 41 -19.61 31.04 23.09
CA VAL A 41 -18.22 31.45 23.29
C VAL A 41 -17.38 30.31 23.88
N LEU A 42 -17.89 29.65 24.91
CA LEU A 42 -17.19 28.51 25.52
C LEU A 42 -17.09 27.33 24.57
N GLY A 43 -18.14 27.03 23.81
CA GLY A 43 -18.15 25.99 22.80
C GLY A 43 -17.14 26.26 21.68
N THR A 44 -17.08 27.50 21.18
CA THR A 44 -16.10 27.89 20.16
C THR A 44 -14.67 27.86 20.70
N ALA A 45 -14.43 28.32 21.93
CA ALA A 45 -13.12 28.28 22.57
C ALA A 45 -12.64 26.83 22.78
N ALA A 46 -13.51 25.96 23.28
CA ALA A 46 -13.23 24.53 23.46
C ALA A 46 -12.97 23.84 22.11
N GLY A 47 -13.78 24.12 21.09
CA GLY A 47 -13.60 23.61 19.74
C GLY A 47 -12.28 24.06 19.12
N PHE A 48 -11.90 25.32 19.29
CA PHE A 48 -10.62 25.85 18.81
C PHE A 48 -9.43 25.25 19.56
N GLY A 49 -9.55 25.05 20.88
CA GLY A 49 -8.52 24.36 21.68
C GLY A 49 -8.31 22.92 21.26
N ALA A 50 -9.42 22.16 21.06
CA ALA A 50 -9.37 20.81 20.56
C ALA A 50 -8.75 20.72 19.15
N PHE A 51 -9.14 21.64 18.26
CA PHE A 51 -8.60 21.74 16.92
C PHE A 51 -7.08 22.02 16.92
N ARG A 52 -6.62 22.96 17.75
CA ARG A 52 -5.16 23.20 17.92
C ARG A 52 -4.42 21.98 18.47
N GLY A 53 -5.00 21.29 19.44
CA GLY A 53 -4.45 20.06 19.98
C GLY A 53 -4.30 18.95 18.93
N LEU A 54 -5.30 18.79 18.06
CA LEU A 54 -5.27 17.84 16.94
C LEU A 54 -4.18 18.17 15.92
N ILE A 55 -4.01 19.47 15.60
CA ILE A 55 -2.97 19.92 14.65
C ILE A 55 -1.57 19.77 15.25
N ALA A 56 -1.39 20.07 16.53
CA ALA A 56 -0.09 19.98 17.19
C ALA A 56 0.49 18.55 17.22
N THR A 57 -0.37 17.54 17.09
CA THR A 57 0.04 16.13 16.99
C THR A 57 0.06 15.61 15.55
N ALA A 58 -0.17 16.49 14.56
CA ALA A 58 -0.09 16.10 13.15
C ALA A 58 1.37 15.86 12.74
N PRO A 59 1.65 14.84 11.95
CA PRO A 59 2.98 14.59 11.40
C PRO A 59 3.50 15.80 10.62
N ASP A 60 4.80 16.05 10.65
CA ASP A 60 5.42 17.12 9.89
C ASP A 60 5.52 16.72 8.40
N ILE A 61 4.83 17.45 7.53
CA ILE A 61 4.92 17.28 6.07
C ILE A 61 6.16 17.92 5.45
N SER A 62 6.95 18.68 6.21
CA SER A 62 8.22 19.24 5.68
C SER A 62 9.25 18.15 5.40
N SER A 63 9.11 17.00 6.05
CA SER A 63 9.88 15.78 5.78
C SER A 63 9.29 14.93 4.63
N LEU A 64 8.06 15.21 4.21
CA LEU A 64 7.53 14.70 2.96
C LEU A 64 8.18 15.49 1.82
N SER A 65 9.41 15.15 1.50
CA SER A 65 9.99 15.53 0.23
C SER A 65 9.17 14.81 -0.85
N VAL A 66 8.19 15.53 -1.32
CA VAL A 66 7.35 15.21 -2.46
C VAL A 66 8.12 15.60 -3.72
N ALA A 67 9.33 15.15 -3.83
CA ALA A 67 10.09 15.16 -5.06
C ALA A 67 10.76 13.81 -5.15
N PRO A 68 10.46 13.00 -6.13
CA PRO A 68 11.33 11.93 -6.53
C PRO A 68 12.59 12.59 -7.12
N SER A 69 13.54 13.00 -6.30
CA SER A 69 14.90 13.04 -6.79
C SER A 69 15.29 11.56 -6.94
N GLU A 70 15.11 11.05 -8.13
CA GLU A 70 15.56 9.74 -8.58
C GLU A 70 17.08 9.69 -8.57
N SER A 71 17.64 9.66 -7.40
CA SER A 71 19.03 9.33 -7.24
C SER A 71 19.05 7.97 -6.59
N ALA A 72 19.33 6.95 -7.39
CA ALA A 72 19.57 5.62 -6.84
C ALA A 72 20.62 5.72 -5.73
N THR A 73 20.39 5.05 -4.64
CA THR A 73 21.39 4.93 -3.59
C THR A 73 22.49 3.98 -4.06
N TYR A 74 23.73 4.36 -3.84
CA TYR A 74 24.87 3.55 -4.18
C TYR A 74 25.63 3.14 -2.91
N ILE A 75 25.92 1.86 -2.81
CA ILE A 75 26.84 1.32 -1.83
C ILE A 75 28.20 1.21 -2.50
N TYR A 76 29.21 1.78 -1.86
CA TYR A 76 30.59 1.78 -2.32
C TYR A 76 31.44 0.84 -1.46
N ASN A 77 32.34 0.13 -2.08
CA ASN A 77 33.39 -0.62 -1.42
C ASN A 77 34.39 0.31 -0.72
N SER A 78 35.24 -0.25 0.13
CA SER A 78 36.31 0.49 0.81
C SER A 78 37.32 1.13 -0.15
N ASP A 79 37.44 0.64 -1.38
CA ASP A 79 38.30 1.19 -2.45
C ASP A 79 37.59 2.28 -3.29
N GLY A 80 36.31 2.57 -3.01
CA GLY A 80 35.50 3.55 -3.73
C GLY A 80 34.81 3.02 -4.98
N SER A 81 34.98 1.76 -5.34
CA SER A 81 34.22 1.12 -6.41
C SER A 81 32.76 0.89 -5.97
N ILE A 82 31.84 0.82 -6.94
CA ILE A 82 30.42 0.57 -6.65
C ILE A 82 30.24 -0.91 -6.32
N MET A 83 29.81 -1.20 -5.09
CA MET A 83 29.42 -2.54 -4.64
C MET A 83 28.03 -2.91 -5.14
N GLN A 84 27.05 -2.03 -4.88
CA GLN A 84 25.66 -2.28 -5.19
C GLN A 84 24.91 -0.98 -5.48
N LYS A 85 23.99 -1.01 -6.43
CA LYS A 85 22.99 0.01 -6.65
C LYS A 85 21.69 -0.42 -5.98
N LEU A 86 21.22 0.33 -5.00
CA LEU A 86 19.92 0.13 -4.41
C LEU A 86 18.90 0.95 -5.21
N SER A 87 17.96 0.28 -5.83
CA SER A 87 16.84 0.90 -6.53
C SER A 87 15.54 0.21 -6.10
N LEU A 88 14.44 0.95 -6.11
CA LEU A 88 13.12 0.39 -5.79
C LEU A 88 12.64 -0.67 -6.81
N GLY A 89 13.39 -0.92 -7.88
CA GLY A 89 13.07 -1.93 -8.88
C GLY A 89 13.18 -3.37 -8.39
N SER A 90 13.74 -3.61 -7.21
CA SER A 90 13.71 -4.90 -6.53
C SER A 90 12.57 -5.02 -5.51
N SER A 91 11.91 -3.91 -5.16
CA SER A 91 10.61 -3.92 -4.52
C SER A 91 9.59 -3.57 -5.61
N ASN A 92 8.44 -4.21 -5.67
CA ASN A 92 7.34 -4.05 -6.64
C ASN A 92 6.86 -2.58 -6.90
N ARG A 93 7.78 -1.60 -6.95
CA ARG A 93 7.52 -0.17 -7.18
C ARG A 93 8.51 0.40 -8.15
N THR A 94 8.15 0.48 -9.41
CA THR A 94 8.87 1.29 -10.40
C THR A 94 8.22 2.66 -10.43
N ILE A 95 8.94 3.71 -10.01
CA ILE A 95 8.47 5.10 -10.06
C ILE A 95 8.53 5.58 -11.52
N VAL A 96 7.48 6.23 -11.98
CA VAL A 96 7.37 6.87 -13.29
C VAL A 96 6.99 8.33 -13.13
N THR A 97 7.48 9.19 -14.02
CA THR A 97 7.11 10.60 -14.04
C THR A 97 5.74 10.79 -14.69
N ILE A 98 5.08 11.91 -14.41
CA ILE A 98 3.71 12.16 -14.88
C ILE A 98 3.59 12.12 -16.41
N ASP A 99 4.62 12.55 -17.12
CA ASP A 99 4.71 12.52 -18.59
C ASP A 99 4.86 11.10 -19.17
N GLN A 100 5.27 10.13 -18.36
CA GLN A 100 5.31 8.71 -18.74
C GLN A 100 3.98 8.00 -18.49
N ILE A 101 3.06 8.62 -17.74
CA ILE A 101 1.74 8.07 -17.42
C ILE A 101 0.74 8.58 -18.47
N PRO A 102 0.04 7.72 -19.21
CA PRO A 102 -0.95 8.16 -20.20
C PRO A 102 -1.97 9.14 -19.60
N GLU A 103 -2.32 10.18 -20.35
CA GLU A 103 -3.36 11.14 -19.93
C GLU A 103 -4.69 10.43 -19.63
N ASP A 104 -5.02 9.38 -20.36
CA ASP A 104 -6.22 8.56 -20.14
C ASP A 104 -6.22 7.94 -18.72
N LEU A 105 -5.06 7.47 -18.21
CA LEU A 105 -4.98 6.92 -16.87
C LEU A 105 -5.09 8.02 -15.81
N GLN A 106 -4.45 9.16 -16.04
CA GLN A 106 -4.56 10.33 -15.16
C GLN A 106 -6.01 10.78 -15.05
N HIS A 107 -6.69 10.93 -16.21
CA HIS A 107 -8.10 11.32 -16.29
C HIS A 107 -9.05 10.27 -15.70
N ALA A 108 -8.80 8.98 -15.93
CA ALA A 108 -9.60 7.89 -15.39
C ALA A 108 -9.61 7.91 -13.85
N VAL A 109 -8.43 8.08 -13.24
CA VAL A 109 -8.28 8.16 -11.78
C VAL A 109 -8.92 9.43 -11.22
N VAL A 110 -8.69 10.58 -11.86
CA VAL A 110 -9.34 11.84 -11.45
C VAL A 110 -10.85 11.75 -11.57
N ALA A 111 -11.36 11.20 -12.68
CA ALA A 111 -12.79 11.09 -12.93
C ALA A 111 -13.52 10.27 -11.86
N ILE A 112 -12.91 9.17 -11.39
CA ILE A 112 -13.56 8.25 -10.46
C ILE A 112 -13.31 8.56 -8.99
N GLU A 113 -12.15 9.14 -8.64
CA GLU A 113 -11.75 9.39 -7.26
C GLU A 113 -12.02 10.83 -6.81
N ASP A 114 -11.81 11.81 -7.70
CA ASP A 114 -11.83 13.23 -7.33
C ASP A 114 -12.17 14.15 -8.53
N GLU A 115 -13.43 14.13 -8.97
CA GLU A 115 -13.95 14.86 -10.15
C GLU A 115 -13.50 16.33 -10.23
N ARG A 116 -13.30 16.97 -9.07
CA ARG A 116 -12.90 18.38 -8.97
C ARG A 116 -11.47 18.58 -8.53
N PHE A 117 -10.61 17.59 -8.70
CA PHE A 117 -9.21 17.61 -8.27
C PHE A 117 -8.48 18.90 -8.64
N TYR A 118 -8.61 19.36 -9.87
CA TYR A 118 -7.95 20.58 -10.36
C TYR A 118 -8.62 21.89 -9.90
N GLN A 119 -9.81 21.81 -9.24
CA GLN A 119 -10.59 23.00 -8.85
C GLN A 119 -10.47 23.35 -7.37
N HIS A 120 -10.28 22.37 -6.50
CA HIS A 120 -10.15 22.59 -5.07
C HIS A 120 -8.69 22.69 -4.62
N LYS A 121 -8.49 23.08 -3.35
CA LYS A 121 -7.17 23.24 -2.71
C LYS A 121 -6.99 22.22 -1.56
N GLY A 122 -6.91 20.95 -1.88
CA GLY A 122 -6.69 19.86 -0.90
C GLY A 122 -7.96 19.26 -0.32
N ILE A 123 -9.05 20.03 -0.23
CA ILE A 123 -10.35 19.59 0.29
C ILE A 123 -11.45 19.97 -0.70
N ASP A 124 -12.31 19.02 -1.05
CA ASP A 124 -13.51 19.30 -1.83
C ASP A 124 -14.72 19.52 -0.93
N ILE A 125 -14.98 20.76 -0.57
CA ILE A 125 -16.10 21.13 0.30
C ILE A 125 -17.46 20.79 -0.36
N ARG A 126 -17.56 20.93 -1.69
CA ARG A 126 -18.82 20.61 -2.41
C ARG A 126 -19.08 19.09 -2.39
N GLY A 127 -18.03 18.27 -2.54
CA GLY A 127 -18.12 16.83 -2.42
C GLY A 127 -18.53 16.38 -1.01
N ILE A 128 -17.95 16.97 0.03
CA ILE A 128 -18.30 16.70 1.43
C ILE A 128 -19.77 17.04 1.70
N LEU A 129 -20.25 18.21 1.24
CA LEU A 129 -21.64 18.60 1.41
C LEU A 129 -22.60 17.67 0.65
N ARG A 130 -22.27 17.31 -0.59
CA ARG A 130 -23.06 16.36 -1.38
C ARG A 130 -23.16 15.00 -0.68
N ALA A 131 -22.03 14.42 -0.30
CA ALA A 131 -21.98 13.12 0.39
C ALA A 131 -22.73 13.16 1.74
N GLY A 132 -22.62 14.28 2.47
CA GLY A 132 -23.37 14.49 3.72
C GLY A 132 -24.90 14.55 3.51
N ILE A 133 -25.36 15.29 2.51
CA ILE A 133 -26.81 15.38 2.19
C ILE A 133 -27.33 14.02 1.71
N HIS A 134 -26.59 13.35 0.83
CA HIS A 134 -26.97 12.04 0.31
C HIS A 134 -27.01 10.99 1.45
N GLY A 135 -26.00 10.99 2.32
CA GLY A 135 -25.93 10.10 3.48
C GLY A 135 -27.09 10.30 4.45
N LEU A 136 -27.48 11.55 4.71
CA LEU A 136 -28.65 11.87 5.54
C LEU A 136 -29.98 11.47 4.87
N ALA A 137 -30.08 11.62 3.56
CA ALA A 137 -31.30 11.30 2.81
C ALA A 137 -31.48 9.78 2.60
N SER A 138 -30.41 9.05 2.34
CA SER A 138 -30.43 7.60 2.06
C SER A 138 -30.20 6.72 3.29
N GLY A 139 -29.74 7.30 4.41
CA GLY A 139 -29.30 6.56 5.59
C GLY A 139 -27.98 5.75 5.38
N ARG A 140 -27.30 5.95 4.25
CA ARG A 140 -26.05 5.28 3.88
C ARG A 140 -24.97 6.32 3.56
N PHE A 141 -23.82 6.22 4.24
CA PHE A 141 -22.65 7.07 4.02
C PHE A 141 -21.61 6.32 3.16
N ASP A 142 -22.01 5.91 1.95
CA ASP A 142 -21.24 5.12 1.02
C ASP A 142 -20.57 5.96 -0.09
N GLU A 143 -20.92 7.24 -0.26
CA GLU A 143 -20.22 8.14 -1.16
C GLU A 143 -18.87 8.59 -0.62
N GLY A 144 -17.81 8.38 -1.40
CA GLY A 144 -16.48 8.90 -1.12
C GLY A 144 -16.42 10.43 -1.28
N ALA A 145 -15.91 11.12 -0.25
CA ALA A 145 -15.68 12.56 -0.27
C ALA A 145 -14.21 12.92 0.01
N SER A 146 -13.31 11.93 -0.01
CA SER A 146 -11.88 12.12 0.19
C SER A 146 -11.22 12.48 -1.13
N THR A 147 -10.41 13.53 -1.15
CA THR A 147 -9.66 13.96 -2.33
C THR A 147 -8.44 13.06 -2.56
N ILE A 148 -7.89 13.07 -3.78
CA ILE A 148 -6.62 12.41 -4.13
C ILE A 148 -5.51 12.85 -3.17
N THR A 149 -5.42 14.15 -2.85
CA THR A 149 -4.46 14.70 -1.90
C THR A 149 -4.60 14.09 -0.49
N GLN A 150 -5.82 13.92 -0.01
CA GLN A 150 -6.08 13.26 1.29
C GLN A 150 -5.72 11.78 1.24
N GLN A 151 -6.01 11.09 0.15
CA GLN A 151 -5.66 9.67 -0.04
C GLN A 151 -4.13 9.48 -0.11
N LEU A 152 -3.42 10.36 -0.81
CA LEU A 152 -1.95 10.35 -0.83
C LEU A 152 -1.39 10.49 0.58
N LEU A 153 -1.86 11.45 1.37
CA LEU A 153 -1.43 11.65 2.76
C LEU A 153 -1.77 10.43 3.64
N LYS A 154 -2.97 9.88 3.50
CA LYS A 154 -3.37 8.67 4.23
C LYS A 154 -2.40 7.52 3.98
N ASN A 155 -2.00 7.30 2.72
CA ASN A 155 -1.17 6.17 2.32
C ASN A 155 0.33 6.40 2.59
N SER A 156 0.79 7.66 2.62
CA SER A 156 2.22 8.00 2.75
C SER A 156 2.62 8.43 4.16
N VAL A 157 1.70 9.01 4.94
CA VAL A 157 1.98 9.60 6.25
C VAL A 157 1.36 8.80 7.39
N PHE A 158 0.11 8.34 7.21
CA PHE A 158 -0.65 7.64 8.24
C PHE A 158 -0.62 6.11 8.04
N THR A 159 0.56 5.54 7.95
CA THR A 159 0.77 4.13 7.55
C THR A 159 0.13 3.10 8.50
N GLY A 160 -0.16 3.48 9.74
CA GLY A 160 -0.84 2.63 10.74
C GLY A 160 -2.38 2.63 10.65
N TRP A 161 -2.99 3.33 9.70
CA TRP A 161 -4.44 3.54 9.65
C TRP A 161 -5.29 2.25 9.55
N MET A 162 -4.74 1.20 8.97
CA MET A 162 -5.42 -0.11 8.88
C MET A 162 -5.59 -0.81 10.23
N LYS A 163 -4.77 -0.47 11.23
CA LYS A 163 -4.82 -1.04 12.58
C LYS A 163 -5.67 -0.21 13.55
N GLU A 164 -6.23 0.92 13.10
CA GLU A 164 -7.07 1.79 13.93
C GLU A 164 -8.40 1.12 14.28
N SER A 165 -8.60 0.81 15.55
CA SER A 165 -9.85 0.26 16.09
C SER A 165 -10.78 1.33 16.69
N SER A 166 -10.20 2.48 17.13
CA SER A 166 -10.95 3.56 17.80
C SER A 166 -11.60 4.53 16.81
N LEU A 167 -12.86 4.87 17.03
CA LEU A 167 -13.54 5.93 16.28
C LEU A 167 -12.86 7.29 16.48
N ILE A 168 -12.34 7.56 17.68
CA ILE A 168 -11.66 8.83 18.00
C ILE A 168 -10.38 8.96 17.16
N ASP A 169 -9.60 7.89 17.01
CA ASP A 169 -8.37 7.92 16.22
C ASP A 169 -8.66 8.11 14.73
N ARG A 170 -9.72 7.47 14.22
CA ARG A 170 -10.20 7.70 12.83
C ARG A 170 -10.63 9.15 12.61
N PHE A 171 -11.34 9.76 13.56
CA PHE A 171 -11.71 11.18 13.49
C PHE A 171 -10.46 12.08 13.55
N ARG A 172 -9.56 11.82 14.49
CA ARG A 172 -8.30 12.57 14.63
C ARG A 172 -7.52 12.54 13.32
N ARG A 173 -7.25 11.37 12.79
CA ARG A 173 -6.56 11.19 11.50
C ARG A 173 -7.28 11.93 10.37
N LYS A 174 -8.60 11.81 10.27
CA LYS A 174 -9.36 12.45 9.19
C LYS A 174 -9.25 13.99 9.22
N PHE A 175 -9.24 14.59 10.40
CA PHE A 175 -8.99 16.02 10.55
C PHE A 175 -7.56 16.39 10.21
N GLN A 176 -6.59 15.58 10.62
CA GLN A 176 -5.18 15.78 10.28
C GLN A 176 -4.95 15.64 8.76
N GLU A 177 -5.53 14.66 8.10
CA GLU A 177 -5.50 14.51 6.63
C GLU A 177 -5.99 15.78 5.93
N GLN A 178 -7.13 16.32 6.36
CA GLN A 178 -7.69 17.54 5.77
C GLN A 178 -6.78 18.75 5.98
N TYR A 179 -6.28 18.93 7.19
CA TYR A 179 -5.34 20.02 7.49
C TYR A 179 -4.07 19.90 6.66
N LEU A 180 -3.46 18.71 6.62
CA LEU A 180 -2.22 18.48 5.87
C LEU A 180 -2.44 18.59 4.36
N ALA A 181 -3.60 18.21 3.84
CA ALA A 181 -3.94 18.39 2.41
C ALA A 181 -3.94 19.86 2.00
N LEU A 182 -4.52 20.74 2.86
CA LEU A 182 -4.47 22.20 2.63
C LEU A 182 -3.03 22.76 2.69
N GLN A 183 -2.17 22.17 3.52
CA GLN A 183 -0.77 22.62 3.61
C GLN A 183 0.07 22.11 2.43
N LEU A 184 -0.17 20.85 2.01
CA LEU A 184 0.54 20.24 0.91
C LEU A 184 0.29 20.99 -0.41
N GLU A 185 -0.96 21.28 -0.73
CA GLU A 185 -1.32 21.99 -1.98
C GLU A 185 -0.90 23.47 -2.04
N LYS A 186 -0.39 24.02 -0.93
CA LYS A 186 0.31 25.32 -0.96
C LYS A 186 1.75 25.22 -1.44
N LYS A 187 2.34 24.03 -1.34
CA LYS A 187 3.77 23.79 -1.59
C LYS A 187 4.03 22.97 -2.85
N VAL A 188 3.07 22.15 -3.26
CA VAL A 188 3.21 21.12 -4.30
C VAL A 188 2.12 21.31 -5.35
N SER A 189 2.48 21.17 -6.62
CA SER A 189 1.52 21.29 -7.74
C SER A 189 0.56 20.09 -7.79
N LYS A 190 -0.54 20.27 -8.51
CA LYS A 190 -1.53 19.19 -8.75
C LYS A 190 -0.93 18.03 -9.51
N GLU A 191 -0.12 18.32 -10.50
CA GLU A 191 0.57 17.32 -11.32
C GLU A 191 1.50 16.47 -10.46
N GLN A 192 2.27 17.08 -9.56
CA GLN A 192 3.16 16.36 -8.66
C GLN A 192 2.39 15.53 -7.62
N ILE A 193 1.26 16.03 -7.11
CA ILE A 193 0.40 15.29 -6.18
C ILE A 193 -0.20 14.05 -6.88
N LEU A 194 -0.63 14.21 -8.14
CA LEU A 194 -1.18 13.12 -8.93
C LEU A 194 -0.09 12.08 -9.26
N GLU A 195 1.11 12.53 -9.65
CA GLU A 195 2.27 11.65 -9.86
C GLU A 195 2.58 10.81 -8.63
N ASP A 196 2.71 11.46 -7.48
CA ASP A 196 2.99 10.77 -6.23
C ASP A 196 1.88 9.79 -5.83
N TYR A 197 0.62 10.16 -6.04
CA TYR A 197 -0.52 9.29 -5.80
C TYR A 197 -0.47 8.05 -6.69
N LEU A 198 -0.29 8.22 -7.99
CA LEU A 198 -0.24 7.14 -8.97
C LEU A 198 0.96 6.21 -8.76
N ASN A 199 2.06 6.70 -8.19
CA ASN A 199 3.23 5.90 -7.82
C ASN A 199 3.10 5.19 -6.47
N THR A 200 2.12 5.52 -5.63
CA THR A 200 2.02 4.98 -4.26
C THR A 200 0.78 4.15 -4.00
N ILE A 201 -0.25 4.28 -4.82
CA ILE A 201 -1.53 3.63 -4.60
C ILE A 201 -1.40 2.10 -4.70
N ASN A 202 -2.10 1.40 -3.77
CA ASN A 202 -2.24 -0.05 -3.84
C ASN A 202 -3.25 -0.42 -4.94
N LEU A 203 -2.84 -1.25 -5.89
CA LEU A 203 -3.64 -1.70 -7.02
C LEU A 203 -3.87 -3.23 -7.02
N GLY A 204 -3.76 -3.87 -5.86
CA GLY A 204 -4.02 -5.31 -5.71
C GLY A 204 -2.85 -6.19 -6.19
N ALA A 205 -2.97 -7.50 -6.01
CA ALA A 205 -1.95 -8.50 -6.39
C ALA A 205 -0.53 -8.14 -5.90
N GLY A 206 -0.40 -7.50 -4.72
CA GLY A 206 0.88 -7.05 -4.19
C GLY A 206 1.49 -5.82 -4.87
N THR A 207 0.81 -5.20 -5.85
CA THR A 207 1.35 -4.08 -6.61
C THR A 207 1.08 -2.73 -5.96
N TYR A 208 2.08 -1.88 -5.95
CA TYR A 208 1.99 -0.49 -5.52
C TYR A 208 2.50 0.42 -6.64
N GLY A 209 1.65 1.35 -7.08
CA GLY A 209 1.90 2.24 -8.19
C GLY A 209 1.50 1.65 -9.54
N VAL A 210 1.20 2.58 -10.49
CA VAL A 210 0.60 2.23 -11.79
C VAL A 210 1.55 1.48 -12.72
N GLN A 211 2.86 1.70 -12.62
CA GLN A 211 3.84 0.99 -13.43
C GLN A 211 3.94 -0.48 -13.05
N ALA A 212 3.99 -0.78 -11.75
CA ALA A 212 3.99 -2.15 -11.26
C ALA A 212 2.67 -2.87 -11.61
N ALA A 213 1.54 -2.18 -11.45
CA ALA A 213 0.23 -2.72 -11.82
C ALA A 213 0.11 -2.98 -13.33
N SER A 214 0.60 -2.07 -14.18
CA SER A 214 0.64 -2.25 -15.64
C SER A 214 1.41 -3.50 -16.04
N ARG A 215 2.60 -3.69 -15.47
CA ARG A 215 3.42 -4.89 -15.71
C ARG A 215 2.72 -6.14 -15.21
N ARG A 216 2.16 -6.10 -13.99
CA ARG A 216 1.52 -7.26 -13.38
C ARG A 216 0.29 -7.73 -14.14
N TYR A 217 -0.55 -6.81 -14.57
CA TYR A 217 -1.83 -7.15 -15.21
C TYR A 217 -1.73 -7.27 -16.73
N PHE A 218 -0.87 -6.49 -17.38
CA PHE A 218 -0.78 -6.40 -18.84
C PHE A 218 0.59 -6.73 -19.43
N GLY A 219 1.61 -6.97 -18.61
CA GLY A 219 2.96 -7.34 -19.05
C GLY A 219 3.73 -6.24 -19.81
N LYS A 220 3.29 -4.98 -19.69
CA LYS A 220 3.88 -3.86 -20.44
C LYS A 220 4.09 -2.61 -19.59
N SER A 221 4.81 -1.63 -20.16
CA SER A 221 4.98 -0.34 -19.50
C SER A 221 3.65 0.40 -19.36
N VAL A 222 3.52 1.21 -18.30
CA VAL A 222 2.34 2.06 -18.12
C VAL A 222 2.11 3.00 -19.30
N SER A 223 3.18 3.48 -19.94
CA SER A 223 3.11 4.36 -21.12
C SER A 223 2.50 3.72 -22.37
N GLU A 224 2.34 2.39 -22.37
CA GLU A 224 1.79 1.61 -23.47
C GLU A 224 0.32 1.21 -23.26
N LEU A 225 -0.29 1.61 -22.13
CA LEU A 225 -1.67 1.29 -21.82
C LEU A 225 -2.63 2.05 -22.75
N ASN A 226 -3.66 1.36 -23.21
CA ASN A 226 -4.79 1.98 -23.89
C ASN A 226 -5.87 2.43 -22.91
N LEU A 227 -6.88 3.16 -23.39
CA LEU A 227 -7.98 3.69 -22.58
C LEU A 227 -8.70 2.61 -21.75
N SER A 228 -8.97 1.47 -22.36
CA SER A 228 -9.66 0.34 -21.71
C SER A 228 -8.85 -0.20 -20.52
N GLU A 229 -7.56 -0.39 -20.70
CA GLU A 229 -6.63 -0.86 -19.66
C GLU A 229 -6.43 0.19 -18.56
N CYS A 230 -6.38 1.47 -18.93
CA CYS A 230 -6.37 2.58 -17.97
C CYS A 230 -7.62 2.57 -17.08
N ALA A 231 -8.79 2.31 -17.65
CA ALA A 231 -10.04 2.23 -16.92
C ALA A 231 -10.09 1.00 -15.98
N VAL A 232 -9.49 -0.15 -16.36
CA VAL A 232 -9.30 -1.32 -15.49
C VAL A 232 -8.50 -0.94 -14.27
N LEU A 233 -7.31 -0.34 -14.44
CA LEU A 233 -6.45 0.05 -13.32
C LEU A 233 -7.12 1.08 -12.40
N ALA A 234 -7.76 2.10 -12.97
CA ALA A 234 -8.49 3.10 -12.20
C ALA A 234 -9.65 2.48 -11.40
N GLY A 235 -10.28 1.42 -11.91
CA GLY A 235 -11.32 0.69 -11.22
C GLY A 235 -10.88 0.00 -9.93
N ILE A 236 -9.61 -0.36 -9.81
CA ILE A 236 -9.07 -1.08 -8.65
C ILE A 236 -8.96 -0.17 -7.42
N THR A 237 -8.75 1.13 -7.59
CA THR A 237 -8.36 2.10 -6.56
C THR A 237 -9.22 2.09 -5.30
N GLN A 238 -10.54 1.93 -5.45
CA GLN A 238 -11.50 1.98 -4.35
C GLN A 238 -11.35 0.79 -3.38
N ASN A 239 -11.17 -0.41 -3.92
CA ASN A 239 -11.04 -1.64 -3.12
C ASN A 239 -10.19 -2.66 -3.89
N PRO A 240 -8.87 -2.69 -3.65
CA PRO A 240 -7.93 -3.52 -4.41
C PRO A 240 -8.17 -5.03 -4.33
N THR A 241 -8.82 -5.49 -3.27
CA THR A 241 -9.18 -6.91 -3.15
C THR A 241 -10.43 -7.23 -3.96
N ARG A 242 -11.48 -6.40 -3.83
CA ARG A 242 -12.77 -6.66 -4.47
C ARG A 242 -12.73 -6.45 -5.99
N TYR A 243 -11.96 -5.47 -6.45
CA TYR A 243 -11.86 -5.11 -7.85
C TYR A 243 -10.57 -5.59 -8.52
N ASN A 244 -9.97 -6.65 -7.98
CA ASN A 244 -8.80 -7.27 -8.59
C ASN A 244 -9.21 -7.96 -9.92
N PRO A 245 -8.66 -7.55 -11.06
CA PRO A 245 -9.10 -8.06 -12.37
C PRO A 245 -8.73 -9.53 -12.62
N ILE A 246 -7.83 -10.12 -11.82
CA ILE A 246 -7.48 -11.55 -11.91
C ILE A 246 -8.51 -12.38 -11.15
N THR A 247 -8.78 -12.03 -9.87
CA THR A 247 -9.61 -12.85 -8.99
C THR A 247 -11.10 -12.48 -9.03
N HIS A 248 -11.43 -11.25 -9.48
CA HIS A 248 -12.78 -10.70 -9.54
C HIS A 248 -12.99 -9.90 -10.83
N PRO A 249 -12.84 -10.53 -12.02
CA PRO A 249 -12.91 -9.84 -13.31
C PRO A 249 -14.29 -9.21 -13.55
N GLU A 250 -15.38 -9.84 -13.12
CA GLU A 250 -16.74 -9.32 -13.32
C GLU A 250 -16.98 -8.04 -12.51
N GLU A 251 -16.57 -8.02 -11.24
CA GLU A 251 -16.69 -6.83 -10.39
C GLU A 251 -15.81 -5.68 -10.91
N ASN A 252 -14.61 -6.01 -11.39
CA ASN A 252 -13.76 -5.02 -12.03
C ASN A 252 -14.39 -4.50 -13.33
N ALA A 253 -15.03 -5.35 -14.15
CA ALA A 253 -15.70 -4.95 -15.38
C ALA A 253 -16.83 -3.94 -15.11
N VAL A 254 -17.65 -4.18 -14.09
CA VAL A 254 -18.69 -3.23 -13.67
C VAL A 254 -18.07 -1.90 -13.23
N ARG A 255 -16.95 -1.96 -12.50
CA ARG A 255 -16.25 -0.76 -12.03
C ARG A 255 -15.56 -0.01 -13.16
N ARG A 256 -14.91 -0.72 -14.09
CA ARG A 256 -14.35 -0.17 -15.33
C ARG A 256 -15.41 0.59 -16.12
N GLN A 257 -16.60 0.00 -16.32
CA GLN A 257 -17.71 0.66 -16.96
C GLN A 257 -18.04 2.00 -16.28
N THR A 258 -18.12 2.00 -14.94
CA THR A 258 -18.35 3.23 -14.16
C THR A 258 -17.27 4.29 -14.39
N VAL A 259 -15.99 3.88 -14.52
CA VAL A 259 -14.89 4.80 -14.82
C VAL A 259 -15.08 5.44 -16.18
N LEU A 260 -15.36 4.64 -17.22
CA LEU A 260 -15.59 5.13 -18.57
C LEU A 260 -16.81 6.07 -18.66
N ASP A 261 -17.90 5.74 -17.95
CA ASP A 261 -19.09 6.59 -17.86
C ASP A 261 -18.76 7.97 -17.25
N TYR A 262 -17.93 8.01 -16.21
CA TYR A 262 -17.52 9.27 -15.61
C TYR A 262 -16.55 10.05 -16.49
N MET A 263 -15.63 9.38 -17.18
CA MET A 263 -14.73 10.04 -18.14
C MET A 263 -15.52 10.70 -19.28
N LEU A 264 -16.51 10.00 -19.85
CA LEU A 264 -17.39 10.54 -20.88
C LEU A 264 -18.22 11.71 -20.35
N LYS A 265 -18.87 11.54 -19.19
CA LYS A 265 -19.72 12.58 -18.57
C LYS A 265 -18.94 13.85 -18.24
N GLN A 266 -17.67 13.71 -17.88
CA GLN A 266 -16.78 14.82 -17.52
C GLN A 266 -16.06 15.41 -18.73
N GLY A 267 -16.23 14.82 -19.93
CA GLY A 267 -15.66 15.31 -21.17
C GLY A 267 -14.18 14.99 -21.37
N TYR A 268 -13.65 14.00 -20.65
CA TYR A 268 -12.28 13.52 -20.84
C TYR A 268 -12.12 12.66 -22.10
N ILE A 269 -13.17 11.96 -22.52
CA ILE A 269 -13.19 11.13 -23.73
C ILE A 269 -14.38 11.47 -24.61
N THR A 270 -14.28 11.16 -25.89
CA THR A 270 -15.39 11.26 -26.85
C THR A 270 -16.30 10.04 -26.77
N GLN A 271 -17.49 10.14 -27.40
CA GLN A 271 -18.40 8.98 -27.49
C GLN A 271 -17.78 7.82 -28.28
N GLU A 272 -17.04 8.12 -29.34
CA GLU A 272 -16.36 7.11 -30.14
C GLU A 272 -15.30 6.36 -29.33
N ALA A 273 -14.44 7.07 -28.59
CA ALA A 273 -13.43 6.46 -27.73
C ALA A 273 -14.06 5.62 -26.60
N TYR A 274 -15.19 6.09 -26.05
CA TYR A 274 -15.96 5.34 -25.06
C TYR A 274 -16.48 4.03 -25.66
N ASP A 275 -17.13 4.08 -26.86
CA ASP A 275 -17.71 2.90 -27.50
C ASP A 275 -16.62 1.87 -27.85
N GLU A 276 -15.47 2.33 -28.35
CA GLU A 276 -14.30 1.49 -28.61
C GLU A 276 -13.78 0.83 -27.32
N ALA A 277 -13.63 1.62 -26.25
CA ALA A 277 -13.14 1.09 -24.97
C ALA A 277 -14.13 0.08 -24.36
N VAL A 278 -15.43 0.30 -24.45
CA VAL A 278 -16.46 -0.63 -23.94
C VAL A 278 -16.45 -1.94 -24.72
N ALA A 279 -16.27 -1.88 -26.05
CA ALA A 279 -16.23 -3.05 -26.93
C ALA A 279 -14.93 -3.86 -26.82
N ASP A 280 -13.89 -3.30 -26.19
CA ASP A 280 -12.57 -3.94 -26.06
C ASP A 280 -12.61 -5.10 -25.06
N ASP A 281 -12.20 -6.29 -25.52
CA ASP A 281 -12.05 -7.49 -24.68
C ASP A 281 -10.75 -7.43 -23.85
N VAL A 282 -10.67 -6.45 -22.95
CA VAL A 282 -9.49 -6.18 -22.14
C VAL A 282 -9.13 -7.32 -21.20
N TYR A 283 -10.12 -8.07 -20.73
CA TYR A 283 -9.90 -9.16 -19.75
C TYR A 283 -9.21 -10.37 -20.36
N ALA A 284 -9.30 -10.58 -21.67
CA ALA A 284 -8.51 -11.61 -22.35
C ALA A 284 -6.99 -11.33 -22.34
N ARG A 285 -6.59 -10.09 -22.02
CA ARG A 285 -5.16 -9.69 -21.91
C ARG A 285 -4.63 -9.68 -20.50
N ILE A 286 -5.49 -9.90 -19.49
CA ILE A 286 -5.06 -9.95 -18.09
C ILE A 286 -4.17 -11.18 -17.88
N GLN A 287 -2.98 -10.96 -17.35
CA GLN A 287 -2.04 -12.03 -17.03
C GLN A 287 -2.43 -12.68 -15.70
N GLU A 288 -2.83 -13.95 -15.75
CA GLU A 288 -3.18 -14.72 -14.55
C GLU A 288 -1.98 -15.01 -13.67
N THR A 289 -0.85 -15.33 -14.29
CA THR A 289 0.43 -15.55 -13.60
C THR A 289 1.37 -14.36 -13.79
N ASP A 290 2.21 -14.10 -12.81
CA ASP A 290 3.29 -13.12 -12.96
C ASP A 290 4.32 -13.70 -13.93
N SER A 291 4.29 -13.26 -15.19
CA SER A 291 5.25 -13.71 -16.21
C SER A 291 6.65 -13.08 -16.03
N GLN A 292 6.77 -12.11 -15.13
CA GLN A 292 8.05 -11.61 -14.71
C GLN A 292 8.49 -12.48 -13.53
N THR A 293 9.34 -13.46 -13.81
CA THR A 293 10.31 -13.90 -12.81
C THR A 293 10.94 -12.60 -12.31
N GLU A 294 10.62 -12.21 -11.07
CA GLU A 294 11.39 -11.17 -10.41
C GLU A 294 12.85 -11.55 -10.62
N GLU A 295 13.62 -10.71 -11.31
CA GLU A 295 15.00 -10.57 -10.93
C GLU A 295 14.96 -10.07 -9.49
N VAL A 296 14.75 -10.99 -8.57
CA VAL A 296 15.06 -10.79 -7.17
C VAL A 296 16.51 -10.41 -7.21
N SER A 297 16.80 -9.14 -7.06
CA SER A 297 18.13 -8.67 -6.79
C SER A 297 18.51 -9.34 -5.48
N ILE A 298 19.12 -10.52 -5.57
CA ILE A 298 19.61 -11.26 -4.42
C ILE A 298 20.79 -10.43 -3.93
N TYR A 299 20.52 -9.59 -2.93
CA TYR A 299 21.60 -8.92 -2.23
C TYR A 299 22.45 -9.96 -1.53
N THR A 300 23.76 -9.70 -1.47
CA THR A 300 24.62 -10.51 -0.62
C THR A 300 24.20 -10.33 0.84
N TYR A 301 24.45 -11.31 1.68
CA TYR A 301 24.18 -11.22 3.13
C TYR A 301 24.82 -9.97 3.76
N TYR A 302 25.95 -9.53 3.22
CA TYR A 302 26.60 -8.30 3.66
C TYR A 302 25.74 -7.06 3.33
N VAL A 303 25.19 -6.98 2.13
CA VAL A 303 24.34 -5.87 1.69
C VAL A 303 23.01 -5.87 2.47
N ASP A 304 22.41 -7.04 2.70
CA ASP A 304 21.17 -7.15 3.48
C ASP A 304 21.37 -6.67 4.92
N ALA A 305 22.43 -7.14 5.59
CA ALA A 305 22.75 -6.69 6.94
C ALA A 305 23.02 -5.18 7.03
N MET A 306 23.62 -4.61 5.98
CA MET A 306 23.87 -3.16 5.89
C MET A 306 22.56 -2.39 5.67
N ILE A 307 21.63 -2.89 4.85
CA ILE A 307 20.31 -2.30 4.65
C ILE A 307 19.58 -2.21 5.97
N ASP A 308 19.52 -3.32 6.71
CA ASP A 308 18.85 -3.39 8.01
C ASP A 308 19.46 -2.41 9.02
N GLN A 309 20.79 -2.33 9.09
CA GLN A 309 21.48 -1.41 9.98
C GLN A 309 21.19 0.05 9.65
N ILE A 310 21.18 0.41 8.36
CA ILE A 310 20.90 1.79 7.92
C ILE A 310 19.44 2.17 8.22
N ILE A 311 18.51 1.26 8.02
CA ILE A 311 17.09 1.48 8.36
C ILE A 311 16.98 1.73 9.86
N GLN A 312 17.63 0.91 10.69
CA GLN A 312 17.63 1.08 12.13
C GLN A 312 18.27 2.41 12.56
N ASP A 313 19.42 2.77 12.00
CA ASP A 313 20.09 4.04 12.27
C ASP A 313 19.24 5.27 11.90
N LEU A 314 18.53 5.21 10.76
CA LEU A 314 17.61 6.26 10.33
C LEU A 314 16.41 6.37 11.30
N MET A 315 15.91 5.27 11.81
CA MET A 315 14.84 5.26 12.80
C MET A 315 15.32 5.84 14.16
N GLU A 316 16.45 5.39 14.66
CA GLU A 316 16.95 5.77 15.98
C GLU A 316 17.52 7.20 16.03
N GLN A 317 18.31 7.57 15.02
CA GLN A 317 19.03 8.85 15.02
C GLN A 317 18.24 10.01 14.42
N LYS A 318 17.31 9.71 13.49
CA LYS A 318 16.51 10.73 12.79
C LYS A 318 15.04 10.70 13.18
N GLY A 319 14.60 9.70 13.95
CA GLY A 319 13.20 9.57 14.37
C GLY A 319 12.25 9.21 13.22
N TYR A 320 12.76 8.63 12.14
CA TYR A 320 11.93 8.20 11.02
C TYR A 320 11.16 6.93 11.38
N THR A 321 10.00 6.72 10.76
CA THR A 321 9.34 5.41 10.76
C THR A 321 10.12 4.47 9.83
N GLU A 322 9.99 3.16 10.03
CA GLU A 322 10.59 2.14 9.16
C GLU A 322 10.29 2.39 7.68
N GLN A 323 9.06 2.76 7.34
CA GLN A 323 8.67 3.06 5.97
C GLN A 323 9.34 4.33 5.42
N GLN A 324 9.51 5.35 6.26
CA GLN A 324 10.24 6.56 5.87
C GLN A 324 11.73 6.25 5.68
N ALA A 325 12.32 5.45 6.56
CA ALA A 325 13.71 5.01 6.45
C ALA A 325 13.94 4.21 5.15
N ASN A 326 13.06 3.24 4.87
CA ASN A 326 13.09 2.49 3.61
C ASN A 326 12.96 3.42 2.38
N LYS A 327 11.98 4.35 2.39
CA LYS A 327 11.83 5.31 1.31
C LYS A 327 13.09 6.14 1.09
N ILE A 328 13.70 6.64 2.16
CA ILE A 328 14.93 7.43 2.09
C ILE A 328 16.07 6.60 1.52
N LEU A 329 16.25 5.38 2.03
CA LEU A 329 17.31 4.47 1.59
C LEU A 329 17.24 4.19 0.09
N PHE A 330 16.06 3.92 -0.44
CA PHE A 330 15.92 3.49 -1.85
C PHE A 330 15.68 4.63 -2.85
N THR A 331 15.31 5.85 -2.40
CA THR A 331 14.89 6.93 -3.33
C THR A 331 15.64 8.24 -3.20
N LYS A 332 16.47 8.43 -2.15
CA LYS A 332 17.11 9.73 -1.89
C LYS A 332 18.56 9.83 -2.34
N GLY A 333 19.05 8.84 -3.08
CA GLY A 333 20.37 8.87 -3.66
C GLY A 333 21.48 8.95 -2.61
N LEU A 334 21.37 8.13 -1.56
CA LEU A 334 22.40 8.06 -0.54
C LEU A 334 23.69 7.51 -1.14
N LYS A 335 24.81 7.99 -0.62
CA LYS A 335 26.13 7.41 -0.85
C LYS A 335 26.53 6.70 0.42
N ILE A 336 26.55 5.39 0.41
CA ILE A 336 26.87 4.52 1.54
C ILE A 336 28.27 3.96 1.31
N TYR A 337 29.18 4.16 2.24
CA TYR A 337 30.53 3.65 2.16
C TYR A 337 30.67 2.46 3.10
N SER A 338 30.89 1.29 2.52
CA SER A 338 31.07 0.04 3.22
C SER A 338 32.49 -0.08 3.78
N VAL A 339 32.63 -0.81 4.86
CA VAL A 339 33.93 -1.19 5.43
C VAL A 339 34.30 -2.63 5.06
N GLN A 340 33.57 -3.25 4.12
CA GLN A 340 33.86 -4.57 3.61
C GLN A 340 35.26 -4.61 2.98
N ASP A 341 35.98 -5.68 3.25
CA ASP A 341 37.25 -6.00 2.56
C ASP A 341 36.99 -6.99 1.43
N MET A 342 37.08 -6.49 0.19
CA MET A 342 36.77 -7.28 -1.00
C MET A 342 37.69 -8.48 -1.17
N ALA A 343 38.95 -8.41 -0.71
CA ALA A 343 39.87 -9.52 -0.82
C ALA A 343 39.50 -10.65 0.18
N ILE A 344 39.15 -10.24 1.41
CA ILE A 344 38.68 -11.19 2.42
C ILE A 344 37.32 -11.79 2.00
N GLN A 345 36.37 -10.96 1.53
CA GLN A 345 35.05 -11.44 1.08
C GLN A 345 35.21 -12.47 -0.04
N LYS A 346 36.03 -12.18 -1.04
CA LYS A 346 36.29 -13.09 -2.16
C LYS A 346 36.83 -14.44 -1.71
N ILE A 347 37.79 -14.45 -0.78
CA ILE A 347 38.31 -15.70 -0.21
C ILE A 347 37.19 -16.48 0.49
N CYS A 348 36.37 -15.79 1.27
CA CYS A 348 35.23 -16.42 1.96
C CYS A 348 34.23 -17.02 0.95
N ASP A 349 33.89 -16.29 -0.10
CA ASP A 349 32.94 -16.75 -1.13
C ASP A 349 33.49 -17.98 -1.87
N GLU A 350 34.80 -17.96 -2.25
CA GLU A 350 35.49 -19.09 -2.92
C GLU A 350 35.50 -20.33 -2.02
N GLU A 351 35.81 -20.18 -0.72
CA GLU A 351 35.89 -21.32 0.19
C GLU A 351 34.47 -21.87 0.52
N PHE A 352 33.43 -21.02 0.60
CA PHE A 352 32.05 -21.45 0.78
C PHE A 352 31.45 -22.08 -0.48
N ALA A 353 31.92 -21.70 -1.67
CA ALA A 353 31.51 -22.32 -2.91
C ALA A 353 32.21 -23.68 -3.18
N ASN A 354 33.24 -24.04 -2.41
CA ASN A 354 33.99 -25.26 -2.60
C ASN A 354 33.38 -26.45 -1.86
N PRO A 355 32.76 -27.43 -2.56
CA PRO A 355 32.11 -28.59 -1.92
C PRO A 355 33.06 -29.43 -1.04
N ALA A 356 34.38 -29.36 -1.27
CA ALA A 356 35.37 -30.10 -0.49
C ALA A 356 35.49 -29.59 0.97
N ASN A 357 35.03 -28.38 1.25
CA ASN A 357 35.03 -27.78 2.57
C ASN A 357 33.81 -28.18 3.42
N PHE A 358 32.82 -28.84 2.82
CA PHE A 358 31.65 -29.34 3.54
C PHE A 358 31.79 -30.79 3.93
N PRO A 359 31.09 -31.21 5.02
CA PRO A 359 31.12 -32.62 5.42
C PRO A 359 30.63 -33.53 4.29
N SER A 360 31.25 -34.70 4.16
CA SER A 360 30.81 -35.73 3.22
C SER A 360 29.35 -36.16 3.59
N GLY A 361 28.48 -36.20 2.59
CA GLY A 361 27.06 -36.51 2.80
C GLY A 361 26.18 -35.27 3.13
N THR A 362 26.66 -34.06 2.77
CA THR A 362 25.79 -32.88 2.76
C THR A 362 24.59 -33.13 1.85
N GLN A 363 23.40 -32.98 2.39
CA GLN A 363 22.13 -33.18 1.69
C GLN A 363 21.49 -31.84 1.36
N VAL A 364 20.51 -31.84 0.47
CA VAL A 364 19.72 -30.67 0.12
C VAL A 364 18.34 -30.78 0.77
N GLY A 365 18.05 -29.85 1.67
CA GLY A 365 16.74 -29.69 2.28
C GLY A 365 15.77 -28.99 1.35
N VAL A 366 14.51 -29.44 1.37
CA VAL A 366 13.42 -28.90 0.53
C VAL A 366 12.41 -28.16 1.37
N ASP A 367 12.08 -26.92 0.98
CA ASP A 367 10.89 -26.18 1.39
C ASP A 367 10.06 -25.88 0.13
N TYR A 368 8.83 -26.44 0.10
CA TYR A 368 7.99 -26.46 -1.08
C TYR A 368 6.56 -26.02 -0.77
N ALA A 369 6.01 -25.19 -1.64
CA ALA A 369 4.61 -24.84 -1.64
C ALA A 369 4.07 -24.79 -3.08
N LEU A 370 2.92 -25.41 -3.31
CA LEU A 370 2.22 -25.44 -4.58
C LEU A 370 0.75 -25.10 -4.34
N SER A 371 0.22 -24.16 -5.11
CA SER A 371 -1.20 -23.83 -5.13
C SER A 371 -1.77 -24.18 -6.48
N VAL A 372 -2.83 -24.95 -6.51
CA VAL A 372 -3.54 -25.33 -7.75
C VAL A 372 -5.02 -25.01 -7.64
N GLN A 373 -5.63 -24.71 -8.77
CA GLN A 373 -7.08 -24.61 -8.91
C GLN A 373 -7.61 -25.86 -9.59
N THR A 374 -8.58 -26.49 -8.98
CA THR A 374 -9.27 -27.66 -9.55
C THR A 374 -10.17 -27.22 -10.71
N THR A 375 -10.59 -28.18 -11.53
CA THR A 375 -11.56 -27.94 -12.64
C THR A 375 -12.91 -27.41 -12.15
N ASP A 376 -13.23 -27.63 -10.86
CA ASP A 376 -14.45 -27.13 -10.21
C ASP A 376 -14.27 -25.73 -9.59
N GLY A 377 -13.08 -25.12 -9.76
CA GLY A 377 -12.76 -23.77 -9.29
C GLY A 377 -12.29 -23.69 -7.82
N GLU A 378 -12.13 -24.81 -7.13
CA GLU A 378 -11.60 -24.85 -5.76
C GLU A 378 -10.07 -24.68 -5.77
N THR A 379 -9.53 -23.86 -4.86
CA THR A 379 -8.09 -23.69 -4.70
C THR A 379 -7.56 -24.64 -3.63
N ILE A 380 -6.58 -25.46 -3.97
CA ILE A 380 -5.90 -26.38 -3.05
C ILE A 380 -4.45 -25.95 -2.87
N HIS A 381 -3.99 -25.93 -1.62
CA HIS A 381 -2.61 -25.61 -1.26
C HIS A 381 -1.90 -26.87 -0.77
N TYR A 382 -0.77 -27.19 -1.38
CA TYR A 382 0.12 -28.28 -1.01
C TYR A 382 1.41 -27.71 -0.44
N GLY A 383 1.80 -28.15 0.75
CA GLY A 383 3.06 -27.77 1.40
C GLY A 383 3.97 -28.96 1.64
N ASN A 384 5.01 -28.75 2.42
CA ASN A 384 6.00 -29.75 2.80
C ASN A 384 5.39 -31.06 3.33
N GLU A 385 4.38 -30.98 4.18
CA GLU A 385 3.72 -32.14 4.76
C GLU A 385 3.06 -33.02 3.69
N THR A 386 2.43 -32.40 2.71
CA THR A 386 1.76 -33.12 1.61
C THR A 386 2.78 -33.75 0.68
N PHE A 387 3.86 -33.01 0.34
CA PHE A 387 4.95 -33.54 -0.45
C PHE A 387 5.65 -34.70 0.26
N LEU A 388 5.97 -34.53 1.55
CA LEU A 388 6.58 -35.55 2.39
C LEU A 388 5.75 -36.83 2.41
N SER A 389 4.44 -36.72 2.64
CA SER A 389 3.52 -37.86 2.67
C SER A 389 3.45 -38.56 1.33
N TRP A 390 3.37 -37.79 0.23
CA TRP A 390 3.36 -38.33 -1.13
C TRP A 390 4.67 -39.05 -1.46
N TYR A 391 5.84 -38.47 -1.13
CA TYR A 391 7.12 -39.08 -1.41
C TYR A 391 7.32 -40.38 -0.61
N ARG A 392 6.93 -40.38 0.65
CA ARG A 392 6.96 -41.57 1.50
C ARG A 392 6.09 -42.73 0.98
N GLN A 393 4.97 -42.39 0.39
CA GLN A 393 4.05 -43.41 -0.16
C GLN A 393 4.54 -44.01 -1.49
N ASN A 394 5.26 -43.25 -2.29
CA ASN A 394 5.60 -43.63 -3.65
C ASN A 394 7.06 -44.07 -3.84
N PHE A 395 7.98 -43.67 -2.95
CA PHE A 395 9.42 -43.90 -3.13
C PHE A 395 10.11 -44.44 -1.89
N ASP A 396 10.18 -43.68 -0.79
CA ASP A 396 10.94 -44.02 0.40
C ASP A 396 10.16 -43.66 1.68
N ALA A 397 9.71 -44.67 2.44
CA ALA A 397 8.94 -44.47 3.67
C ALA A 397 9.69 -43.74 4.79
N SER A 398 11.04 -43.67 4.72
CA SER A 398 11.91 -43.02 5.69
C SER A 398 12.26 -41.59 5.32
N PHE A 399 11.83 -41.12 4.16
CA PHE A 399 12.17 -39.78 3.64
C PHE A 399 11.84 -38.65 4.62
N ASN A 400 12.70 -37.65 4.71
CA ASN A 400 12.67 -36.56 5.68
C ASN A 400 12.87 -35.16 5.07
N LEU A 401 12.49 -34.96 3.81
CA LEU A 401 12.67 -33.73 3.02
C LEU A 401 14.14 -33.42 2.68
N MET A 402 15.02 -34.41 2.73
CA MET A 402 16.42 -34.29 2.38
C MET A 402 16.73 -35.13 1.16
N PHE A 403 17.45 -34.57 0.20
CA PHE A 403 17.94 -35.23 -0.99
C PHE A 403 19.48 -35.20 -1.02
N ASP A 404 20.07 -36.17 -1.71
CA ASP A 404 21.52 -36.24 -1.83
C ASP A 404 22.09 -35.14 -2.75
N ASP A 405 21.26 -34.57 -3.63
CA ASP A 405 21.64 -33.49 -4.54
C ASP A 405 20.41 -32.68 -5.00
N GLU A 406 20.66 -31.51 -5.55
CA GLU A 406 19.63 -30.57 -6.04
C GLU A 406 18.86 -31.15 -7.24
N ALA A 407 19.52 -31.91 -8.12
CA ALA A 407 18.86 -32.47 -9.29
C ALA A 407 17.81 -33.51 -8.90
N SER A 408 18.12 -34.34 -7.92
CA SER A 408 17.19 -35.34 -7.35
C SER A 408 16.00 -34.65 -6.68
N ALA A 409 16.25 -33.56 -5.92
CA ALA A 409 15.19 -32.75 -5.31
C ALA A 409 14.24 -32.16 -6.37
N ARG A 410 14.77 -31.50 -7.39
CA ARG A 410 13.97 -30.91 -8.46
C ARG A 410 13.18 -31.94 -9.26
N SER A 411 13.78 -33.12 -9.53
CA SER A 411 13.09 -34.22 -10.21
C SER A 411 11.89 -34.74 -9.41
N ALA A 412 12.06 -34.89 -8.09
CA ALA A 412 11.00 -35.35 -7.20
C ALA A 412 9.85 -34.31 -7.11
N LEU A 413 10.19 -33.01 -7.00
CA LEU A 413 9.20 -31.93 -6.98
C LEU A 413 8.43 -31.82 -8.30
N SER A 414 9.08 -32.01 -9.45
CA SER A 414 8.43 -32.08 -10.76
C SER A 414 7.43 -33.23 -10.83
N SER A 415 7.81 -34.42 -10.38
CA SER A 415 6.93 -35.59 -10.35
C SER A 415 5.74 -35.39 -9.40
N PHE A 416 5.96 -34.75 -8.25
CA PHE A 416 4.89 -34.39 -7.34
C PHE A 416 3.91 -33.41 -7.98
N LYS A 417 4.42 -32.34 -8.59
CA LYS A 417 3.61 -31.34 -9.30
C LYS A 417 2.76 -32.00 -10.40
N GLU A 418 3.37 -32.82 -11.24
CA GLU A 418 2.66 -33.58 -12.27
C GLU A 418 1.54 -34.46 -11.68
N SER A 419 1.79 -35.08 -10.51
CA SER A 419 0.76 -35.91 -9.83
C SER A 419 -0.42 -35.07 -9.32
N LYS A 420 -0.23 -33.76 -9.08
CA LYS A 420 -1.24 -32.84 -8.54
C LYS A 420 -1.94 -32.03 -9.63
N THR A 421 -1.47 -32.14 -10.86
CA THR A 421 -2.05 -31.46 -12.03
C THR A 421 -2.53 -32.44 -13.10
N ALA A 422 -2.59 -33.73 -12.77
CA ALA A 422 -2.91 -34.81 -13.74
C ALA A 422 -4.36 -34.78 -14.25
N ASN A 423 -5.30 -34.17 -13.51
CA ASN A 423 -6.71 -34.10 -13.88
C ASN A 423 -7.13 -32.81 -14.54
N GLY A 424 -6.16 -31.97 -14.94
CA GLY A 424 -6.41 -30.69 -15.59
C GLY A 424 -6.49 -29.52 -14.63
N GLU A 425 -5.92 -29.65 -13.43
CA GLU A 425 -5.77 -28.57 -12.46
C GLU A 425 -4.83 -27.48 -13.01
N THR A 426 -5.12 -26.23 -12.73
CA THR A 426 -4.29 -25.08 -13.11
C THR A 426 -3.39 -24.66 -11.97
N ILE A 427 -2.09 -24.46 -12.22
CA ILE A 427 -1.13 -23.98 -11.23
C ILE A 427 -1.35 -22.49 -11.01
N LEU A 428 -1.68 -22.11 -9.77
CA LEU A 428 -1.83 -20.71 -9.35
C LEU A 428 -0.51 -20.10 -8.82
N GLY A 429 0.38 -20.94 -8.30
CA GLY A 429 1.68 -20.51 -7.80
C GLY A 429 2.53 -21.68 -7.31
N GLU A 430 3.83 -21.56 -7.42
CA GLU A 430 4.80 -22.53 -6.94
C GLU A 430 5.97 -21.82 -6.28
N ARG A 431 6.38 -22.30 -5.11
CA ARG A 431 7.59 -21.84 -4.42
C ARG A 431 8.47 -23.04 -4.12
N ILE A 432 9.71 -22.98 -4.60
CA ILE A 432 10.74 -23.98 -4.33
C ILE A 432 11.91 -23.29 -3.64
N SER A 433 12.27 -23.73 -2.44
CA SER A 433 13.52 -23.34 -1.78
C SER A 433 14.33 -24.60 -1.50
N LEU A 434 15.54 -24.63 -2.01
CA LEU A 434 16.50 -25.71 -1.84
C LEU A 434 17.70 -25.18 -1.09
N ALA A 435 18.02 -25.75 0.06
CA ALA A 435 19.12 -25.31 0.88
C ALA A 435 20.01 -26.47 1.29
N PRO A 436 21.36 -26.37 1.15
CA PRO A 436 22.28 -27.39 1.64
C PRO A 436 22.13 -27.55 3.16
N GLN A 437 22.28 -28.79 3.63
CA GLN A 437 22.21 -29.16 5.04
C GLN A 437 23.42 -30.04 5.42
N PRO A 438 24.21 -29.70 6.43
CA PRO A 438 24.05 -28.55 7.33
C PRO A 438 24.40 -27.21 6.64
N GLN A 439 23.74 -26.12 7.09
CA GLN A 439 24.09 -24.78 6.67
C GLN A 439 25.31 -24.27 7.45
N ALA A 440 26.09 -23.40 6.83
CA ALA A 440 27.21 -22.72 7.46
C ALA A 440 27.11 -21.21 7.25
N SER A 441 27.64 -20.44 8.17
CA SER A 441 27.78 -18.99 8.03
C SER A 441 29.10 -18.53 8.66
N LEU A 442 29.65 -17.45 8.13
CA LEU A 442 30.89 -16.85 8.59
C LEU A 442 30.76 -15.33 8.62
N VAL A 443 31.18 -14.72 9.72
CA VAL A 443 31.32 -13.27 9.86
C VAL A 443 32.76 -12.98 10.28
N ILE A 444 33.45 -12.16 9.50
CA ILE A 444 34.79 -11.68 9.85
C ILE A 444 34.72 -10.24 10.31
N MET A 445 35.17 -9.98 11.52
CA MET A 445 35.16 -8.68 12.17
C MET A 445 36.57 -8.26 12.59
N GLU A 446 36.91 -7.01 12.33
CA GLU A 446 38.12 -6.37 12.81
C GLU A 446 37.97 -6.07 14.32
N GLN A 447 38.84 -6.63 15.11
CA GLN A 447 38.70 -6.63 16.57
C GLN A 447 38.85 -5.24 17.20
N GLU A 448 39.69 -4.38 16.62
CA GLU A 448 39.96 -3.03 17.17
C GLU A 448 38.83 -2.05 16.89
N THR A 449 38.18 -2.15 15.75
CA THR A 449 37.17 -1.19 15.27
C THR A 449 35.75 -1.72 15.40
N GLY A 450 35.57 -3.04 15.48
CA GLY A 450 34.27 -3.70 15.36
C GLY A 450 33.74 -3.74 13.94
N TYR A 451 34.51 -3.35 12.95
CA TYR A 451 34.06 -3.33 11.54
C TYR A 451 33.93 -4.75 10.97
N VAL A 452 32.77 -5.02 10.39
CA VAL A 452 32.54 -6.29 9.68
C VAL A 452 33.20 -6.22 8.30
N LYS A 453 34.17 -7.11 8.07
CA LYS A 453 34.98 -7.16 6.83
C LYS A 453 34.43 -8.12 5.80
N ALA A 454 33.75 -9.18 6.21
CA ALA A 454 33.10 -10.15 5.33
C ALA A 454 31.93 -10.84 6.04
N ILE A 455 30.91 -11.20 5.26
CA ILE A 455 29.79 -12.04 5.69
C ILE A 455 29.48 -13.03 4.56
N VAL A 456 29.43 -14.31 4.91
CA VAL A 456 28.97 -15.38 4.01
C VAL A 456 27.99 -16.25 4.78
N GLY A 457 26.95 -16.70 4.11
CA GLY A 457 25.97 -17.62 4.64
C GLY A 457 25.28 -18.39 3.52
N GLY A 458 24.54 -19.46 3.84
CA GLY A 458 23.86 -20.25 2.84
C GLY A 458 22.87 -21.25 3.42
#